data_e87542e5b767a99ca9e1d8f38dbb5a9d
#
_entry.id   e87542e5b767a99ca9e1d8f38dbb5a9d
#
_cell.length_a   1.000
_cell.length_b   1.000
_cell.length_c   1.000
_cell.angle_alpha   90.00
_cell.angle_beta   90.00
_cell.angle_gamma   90.00
#
_symmetry.space_group_name_H-M   'P 1'
#
loop_
_entity.id
_entity.type
_entity.pdbx_description
1 polymer ?
#
loop_
_entity_poly.entity_id
_entity_poly.type
_entity_poly.pdbx_seq_one_letter_code
_entity_poly.pdbx_strand_id
1 'polypeptide(L)'
;MTKPQVFVVKGSTPWYNHNWKDVSHVISIDESIPGQATITCDGDVTNMKYMFWQCPNITSIDLSKFNTSEVNDMGSIFRECSSLMSLDLSKLDTSKVKNMDHMFLSCYDLTTLDLSNFDTSNVENMGFMFSGCNYLNSLDLSSFDTSKVRNMSCMFSHCFTLTELDLSNFDTSNVTNMDYMFWECTNLNTLDLSNFNTSNVTDMKYMFWECPNLNTLDLSNFDTSKVKNMNEMFNYCRSLTTVKGIVDMKSCIKYKYMIDKCPKLTNLMIKNPPSDFESKAGASKTQYAIVS
;
A
#
# COMPACT_ATOMS: atom_id res chain seq x y z
N MET A 1 37.80 7.90 3.94
CA MET A 1 37.04 6.69 4.22
C MET A 1 35.90 7.09 5.15
N THR A 2 34.68 6.87 4.75
CA THR A 2 33.48 7.04 5.56
C THR A 2 33.52 6.04 6.72
N LYS A 3 33.04 6.45 7.90
CA LYS A 3 33.05 5.57 9.09
C LYS A 3 32.03 4.44 8.90
N PRO A 4 32.35 3.20 9.33
CA PRO A 4 31.36 2.13 9.38
C PRO A 4 30.11 2.55 10.15
N GLN A 5 28.94 2.12 9.69
CA GLN A 5 27.66 2.37 10.34
C GLN A 5 27.17 1.08 11.02
N VAL A 6 26.46 1.22 12.12
CA VAL A 6 26.03 0.09 12.92
C VAL A 6 24.55 0.20 13.28
N PHE A 7 23.82 -0.89 13.19
CA PHE A 7 22.49 -1.04 13.78
C PHE A 7 22.36 -2.34 14.56
N VAL A 8 21.34 -2.40 15.41
CA VAL A 8 21.12 -3.53 16.31
C VAL A 8 19.72 -4.08 16.11
N VAL A 9 19.60 -5.40 16.03
CA VAL A 9 18.32 -6.10 16.00
C VAL A 9 18.17 -7.00 17.21
N LYS A 10 16.94 -7.19 17.69
CA LYS A 10 16.60 -8.12 18.78
C LYS A 10 15.46 -9.04 18.34
N GLY A 11 15.44 -10.24 18.90
CA GLY A 11 14.42 -11.24 18.62
C GLY A 11 14.93 -12.65 18.95
N SER A 12 14.48 -13.66 18.21
CA SER A 12 14.96 -15.04 18.33
C SER A 12 15.60 -15.51 17.02
N THR A 13 16.56 -16.41 17.14
CA THR A 13 17.20 -17.04 15.97
C THR A 13 16.28 -18.10 15.32
N PRO A 14 16.35 -18.30 14.01
CA PRO A 14 17.11 -17.51 13.05
C PRO A 14 16.51 -16.12 12.84
N TRP A 15 17.37 -15.10 12.77
CA TRP A 15 16.97 -13.70 12.60
C TRP A 15 16.31 -13.44 11.26
N TYR A 16 16.71 -14.19 10.23
CA TYR A 16 16.40 -13.97 8.84
C TYR A 16 16.31 -15.31 8.08
N ASN A 17 15.57 -15.31 7.01
CA ASN A 17 15.48 -16.45 6.07
C ASN A 17 16.44 -16.32 4.88
N HIS A 18 17.19 -15.22 4.78
CA HIS A 18 18.22 -14.97 3.78
C HIS A 18 19.54 -14.57 4.45
N ASN A 19 20.64 -14.64 3.73
CA ASN A 19 21.96 -14.32 4.29
C ASN A 19 22.19 -12.80 4.21
N TRP A 20 22.30 -12.11 5.36
CA TRP A 20 22.61 -10.68 5.39
C TRP A 20 23.93 -10.31 4.70
N LYS A 21 24.86 -11.27 4.55
CA LYS A 21 26.08 -11.07 3.77
C LYS A 21 25.83 -10.82 2.29
N ASP A 22 24.63 -11.18 1.80
CA ASP A 22 24.20 -10.92 0.43
C ASP A 22 23.52 -9.56 0.29
N VAL A 23 23.25 -8.86 1.41
CA VAL A 23 22.75 -7.48 1.41
C VAL A 23 23.92 -6.53 1.19
N SER A 24 23.78 -5.62 0.25
CA SER A 24 24.82 -4.64 -0.05
C SER A 24 25.20 -3.84 1.21
N HIS A 25 26.48 -3.53 1.34
CA HIS A 25 27.07 -2.76 2.44
C HIS A 25 27.24 -3.50 3.78
N VAL A 26 26.70 -4.68 4.02
CA VAL A 26 26.96 -5.43 5.26
C VAL A 26 28.35 -6.07 5.23
N ILE A 27 29.21 -5.68 6.19
CA ILE A 27 30.59 -6.16 6.29
C ILE A 27 30.82 -7.11 7.47
N SER A 28 30.02 -7.02 8.52
CA SER A 28 30.07 -7.97 9.64
C SER A 28 28.77 -8.09 10.39
N ILE A 29 28.56 -9.24 11.03
CA ILE A 29 27.44 -9.55 11.90
C ILE A 29 28.02 -10.14 13.17
N ASP A 30 27.71 -9.54 14.34
CA ASP A 30 28.10 -10.02 15.65
C ASP A 30 26.85 -10.50 16.40
N GLU A 31 26.80 -11.80 16.69
CA GLU A 31 25.73 -12.50 17.42
C GLU A 31 26.20 -13.00 18.78
N SER A 32 27.26 -12.40 19.33
CA SER A 32 27.83 -12.80 20.61
C SER A 32 26.89 -12.60 21.81
N ILE A 33 25.87 -11.75 21.68
CA ILE A 33 24.87 -11.50 22.71
C ILE A 33 23.61 -12.32 22.37
N PRO A 34 23.18 -13.26 23.24
CA PRO A 34 21.95 -14.01 22.99
C PRO A 34 20.74 -13.10 22.83
N GLY A 35 19.94 -13.37 21.80
CA GLY A 35 18.75 -12.56 21.49
C GLY A 35 19.05 -11.21 20.85
N GLN A 36 20.27 -10.96 20.38
CA GLN A 36 20.68 -9.72 19.72
C GLN A 36 21.71 -9.99 18.63
N ALA A 37 21.59 -9.27 17.50
CA ALA A 37 22.66 -9.18 16.51
C ALA A 37 23.04 -7.71 16.27
N THR A 38 24.34 -7.46 16.16
CA THR A 38 24.90 -6.16 15.77
C THR A 38 25.43 -6.26 14.35
N ILE A 39 24.89 -5.46 13.46
CA ILE A 39 25.23 -5.46 12.05
C ILE A 39 26.05 -4.22 11.74
N THR A 40 27.21 -4.41 11.13
CA THR A 40 28.08 -3.32 10.69
C THR A 40 28.04 -3.23 9.16
N CYS A 41 27.79 -2.02 8.65
CA CYS A 41 27.81 -1.69 7.23
C CYS A 41 29.01 -0.82 6.90
N ASP A 42 29.53 -0.93 5.68
CA ASP A 42 30.59 -0.05 5.19
C ASP A 42 29.98 1.30 4.74
N GLY A 43 30.73 2.36 4.98
CA GLY A 43 30.59 3.67 4.39
C GLY A 43 29.20 4.27 4.26
N ASP A 44 28.98 4.95 3.13
CA ASP A 44 27.73 5.63 2.82
C ASP A 44 26.75 4.65 2.17
N VAL A 45 25.77 4.20 2.96
CA VAL A 45 24.71 3.33 2.45
C VAL A 45 23.76 4.16 1.60
N THR A 46 23.68 3.84 0.32
CA THR A 46 22.79 4.50 -0.64
C THR A 46 21.56 3.68 -0.98
N ASN A 47 21.56 2.39 -0.63
CA ASN A 47 20.48 1.45 -0.90
C ASN A 47 20.25 0.54 0.30
N MET A 48 19.02 0.57 0.86
CA MET A 48 18.60 -0.29 1.97
C MET A 48 17.54 -1.31 1.54
N LYS A 49 17.35 -1.50 0.23
CA LYS A 49 16.39 -2.46 -0.30
C LYS A 49 16.67 -3.86 0.24
N TYR A 50 15.61 -4.53 0.74
CA TYR A 50 15.67 -5.88 1.31
C TYR A 50 16.50 -6.03 2.60
N MET A 51 16.93 -4.95 3.25
CA MET A 51 17.87 -5.03 4.39
C MET A 51 17.35 -5.92 5.52
N PHE A 52 16.06 -5.86 5.85
CA PHE A 52 15.42 -6.71 6.85
C PHE A 52 14.35 -7.63 6.25
N TRP A 53 14.37 -7.85 4.93
CA TRP A 53 13.40 -8.70 4.28
C TRP A 53 13.41 -10.13 4.84
N GLN A 54 12.21 -10.69 5.05
CA GLN A 54 12.05 -12.05 5.60
C GLN A 54 12.78 -12.26 6.95
N CYS A 55 12.66 -11.29 7.84
CA CYS A 55 13.14 -11.39 9.20
C CYS A 55 11.97 -11.59 10.19
N PRO A 56 11.25 -12.73 10.15
CA PRO A 56 10.00 -12.92 10.88
C PRO A 56 10.18 -12.96 12.41
N ASN A 57 11.38 -13.21 12.88
CA ASN A 57 11.68 -13.36 14.30
C ASN A 57 12.28 -12.10 14.94
N ILE A 58 12.46 -11.03 14.18
CA ILE A 58 12.90 -9.73 14.70
C ILE A 58 11.72 -9.05 15.40
N THR A 59 11.94 -8.63 16.64
CA THR A 59 10.96 -7.90 17.46
C THR A 59 11.30 -6.43 17.65
N SER A 60 12.55 -6.03 17.45
CA SER A 60 12.96 -4.62 17.43
C SER A 60 14.20 -4.40 16.57
N ILE A 61 14.29 -3.19 16.01
CA ILE A 61 15.41 -2.72 15.18
C ILE A 61 15.79 -1.34 15.70
N ASP A 62 17.06 -1.15 16.09
CA ASP A 62 17.62 0.14 16.50
C ASP A 62 18.46 0.73 15.36
N LEU A 63 17.89 1.74 14.70
CA LEU A 63 18.53 2.51 13.64
C LEU A 63 19.00 3.90 14.10
N SER A 64 18.98 4.17 15.40
CA SER A 64 19.22 5.52 15.96
C SER A 64 20.61 6.11 15.62
N LYS A 65 21.57 5.26 15.28
CA LYS A 65 22.95 5.65 14.90
C LYS A 65 23.23 5.45 13.41
N PHE A 66 22.22 5.06 12.65
CA PHE A 66 22.39 4.76 11.24
C PHE A 66 22.06 6.01 10.39
N ASN A 67 22.97 6.45 9.55
CA ASN A 67 22.77 7.60 8.68
C ASN A 67 22.11 7.14 7.35
N THR A 68 20.92 7.63 7.08
CA THR A 68 20.17 7.32 5.85
C THR A 68 20.11 8.48 4.86
N SER A 69 20.84 9.59 5.09
CA SER A 69 20.77 10.81 4.27
C SER A 69 21.16 10.62 2.79
N GLU A 70 21.85 9.54 2.44
CA GLU A 70 22.20 9.21 1.06
C GLU A 70 21.37 8.06 0.47
N VAL A 71 20.43 7.52 1.25
CA VAL A 71 19.59 6.38 0.81
C VAL A 71 18.54 6.85 -0.20
N ASN A 72 18.49 6.19 -1.35
CA ASN A 72 17.53 6.48 -2.42
C ASN A 72 16.54 5.33 -2.69
N ASP A 73 16.78 4.13 -2.13
CA ASP A 73 15.90 2.98 -2.26
C ASP A 73 15.72 2.29 -0.90
N MET A 74 14.47 2.27 -0.40
CA MET A 74 14.03 1.57 0.81
C MET A 74 12.98 0.48 0.50
N GLY A 75 12.89 0.06 -0.76
CA GLY A 75 11.94 -0.97 -1.17
C GLY A 75 12.13 -2.26 -0.38
N SER A 76 11.04 -2.83 0.12
CA SER A 76 11.03 -4.11 0.87
C SER A 76 11.92 -4.12 2.12
N ILE A 77 12.31 -2.97 2.67
CA ILE A 77 13.28 -2.91 3.77
C ILE A 77 12.81 -3.72 5.00
N PHE A 78 11.53 -3.63 5.39
CA PHE A 78 10.94 -4.38 6.51
C PHE A 78 9.95 -5.46 6.07
N ARG A 79 9.93 -5.80 4.78
CA ARG A 79 8.99 -6.75 4.22
C ARG A 79 9.07 -8.10 4.95
N GLU A 80 7.91 -8.62 5.37
CA GLU A 80 7.79 -9.91 6.07
C GLU A 80 8.51 -9.97 7.43
N CYS A 81 8.70 -8.80 8.10
CA CYS A 81 9.08 -8.72 9.51
C CYS A 81 7.83 -8.95 10.39
N SER A 82 7.30 -10.18 10.39
CA SER A 82 5.96 -10.48 10.88
C SER A 82 5.78 -10.35 12.40
N SER A 83 6.85 -10.43 13.20
CA SER A 83 6.80 -10.26 14.66
C SER A 83 7.14 -8.84 15.13
N LEU A 84 7.31 -7.89 14.21
CA LEU A 84 7.64 -6.52 14.54
C LEU A 84 6.36 -5.78 14.94
N MET A 85 6.22 -5.46 16.23
CA MET A 85 5.00 -4.81 16.78
C MET A 85 5.04 -3.29 16.69
N SER A 86 6.22 -2.71 16.75
CA SER A 86 6.47 -1.27 16.63
C SER A 86 7.89 -1.03 16.10
N LEU A 87 8.11 0.15 15.53
CA LEU A 87 9.40 0.52 14.95
C LEU A 87 9.65 2.01 15.14
N ASP A 88 10.80 2.36 15.74
CA ASP A 88 11.24 3.75 15.83
C ASP A 88 11.93 4.16 14.52
N LEU A 89 11.24 4.99 13.75
CA LEU A 89 11.71 5.53 12.48
C LEU A 89 12.13 7.01 12.58
N SER A 90 12.12 7.60 13.78
CA SER A 90 12.33 9.03 14.01
C SER A 90 13.69 9.57 13.54
N LYS A 91 14.65 8.68 13.28
CA LYS A 91 16.00 9.03 12.81
C LYS A 91 16.23 8.74 11.33
N LEU A 92 15.25 8.15 10.64
CA LEU A 92 15.39 7.93 9.20
C LEU A 92 15.23 9.26 8.43
N ASP A 93 16.23 9.61 7.67
CA ASP A 93 16.14 10.63 6.63
C ASP A 93 15.68 9.98 5.33
N THR A 94 14.48 10.32 4.88
CA THR A 94 13.87 9.76 3.66
C THR A 94 13.86 10.74 2.50
N SER A 95 14.47 11.93 2.67
CA SER A 95 14.40 13.04 1.70
C SER A 95 14.91 12.73 0.29
N LYS A 96 15.80 11.73 0.15
CA LYS A 96 16.32 11.28 -1.16
C LYS A 96 15.67 9.99 -1.67
N VAL A 97 14.76 9.39 -0.89
CA VAL A 97 14.15 8.10 -1.24
C VAL A 97 13.19 8.26 -2.40
N LYS A 98 13.38 7.44 -3.44
CA LYS A 98 12.51 7.36 -4.63
C LYS A 98 11.61 6.15 -4.63
N ASN A 99 11.98 5.11 -3.90
CA ASN A 99 11.27 3.84 -3.89
C ASN A 99 11.00 3.37 -2.47
N MET A 100 9.70 3.21 -2.13
CA MET A 100 9.20 2.66 -0.87
C MET A 100 8.26 1.46 -1.11
N ASP A 101 8.38 0.79 -2.28
CA ASP A 101 7.52 -0.35 -2.59
C ASP A 101 7.73 -1.48 -1.58
N HIS A 102 6.62 -2.10 -1.15
CA HIS A 102 6.66 -3.25 -0.22
C HIS A 102 7.32 -2.94 1.14
N MET A 103 7.48 -1.66 1.52
CA MET A 103 8.30 -1.27 2.67
C MET A 103 7.91 -2.00 3.96
N PHE A 104 6.61 -2.13 4.24
CA PHE A 104 6.05 -2.84 5.39
C PHE A 104 5.16 -4.03 4.99
N LEU A 105 5.32 -4.54 3.77
CA LEU A 105 4.51 -5.67 3.30
C LEU A 105 4.60 -6.85 4.27
N SER A 106 3.42 -7.32 4.72
CA SER A 106 3.30 -8.48 5.64
C SER A 106 4.00 -8.29 6.99
N CYS A 107 4.08 -7.06 7.49
CA CYS A 107 4.39 -6.79 8.88
C CYS A 107 3.11 -7.03 9.72
N TYR A 108 2.74 -8.31 9.89
CA TYR A 108 1.43 -8.70 10.41
C TYR A 108 1.15 -8.13 11.81
N ASP A 109 2.13 -8.17 12.73
CA ASP A 109 1.96 -7.78 14.13
C ASP A 109 2.17 -6.28 14.38
N LEU A 110 2.41 -5.49 13.32
CA LEU A 110 2.61 -4.05 13.45
C LEU A 110 1.28 -3.37 13.85
N THR A 111 1.26 -2.76 15.04
CA THR A 111 0.05 -2.13 15.60
C THR A 111 0.06 -0.63 15.50
N THR A 112 1.24 -0.02 15.54
CA THR A 112 1.46 1.43 15.46
C THR A 112 2.66 1.75 14.60
N LEU A 113 2.59 2.85 13.86
CA LEU A 113 3.68 3.31 13.01
C LEU A 113 3.66 4.83 12.95
N ASP A 114 4.72 5.46 13.44
CA ASP A 114 4.91 6.91 13.35
C ASP A 114 5.74 7.24 12.10
N LEU A 115 5.10 7.91 11.16
CA LEU A 115 5.68 8.33 9.88
C LEU A 115 5.78 9.85 9.77
N SER A 116 5.59 10.58 10.87
CA SER A 116 5.51 12.05 10.88
C SER A 116 6.78 12.76 10.37
N ASN A 117 7.93 12.06 10.43
CA ASN A 117 9.21 12.58 9.92
C ASN A 117 9.52 12.15 8.48
N PHE A 118 8.64 11.37 7.81
CA PHE A 118 8.91 10.94 6.44
C PHE A 118 8.74 12.10 5.47
N ASP A 119 9.78 12.40 4.72
CA ASP A 119 9.72 13.20 3.51
C ASP A 119 9.55 12.27 2.30
N THR A 120 8.37 12.28 1.71
CA THR A 120 8.03 11.44 0.56
C THR A 120 8.03 12.22 -0.76
N SER A 121 8.44 13.48 -0.76
CA SER A 121 8.37 14.40 -1.91
C SER A 121 9.16 13.93 -3.15
N ASN A 122 10.06 12.96 -2.99
CA ASN A 122 10.81 12.35 -4.08
C ASN A 122 10.38 10.91 -4.42
N VAL A 123 9.38 10.37 -3.72
CA VAL A 123 8.94 8.97 -3.91
C VAL A 123 8.10 8.83 -5.18
N GLU A 124 8.49 7.87 -6.03
CA GLU A 124 7.79 7.54 -7.29
C GLU A 124 6.98 6.25 -7.19
N ASN A 125 7.31 5.36 -6.23
CA ASN A 125 6.67 4.07 -6.07
C ASN A 125 6.35 3.77 -4.60
N MET A 126 5.05 3.58 -4.29
CA MET A 126 4.51 3.20 -2.99
C MET A 126 3.67 1.91 -3.06
N GLY A 127 3.83 1.12 -4.12
CA GLY A 127 3.08 -0.12 -4.28
C GLY A 127 3.31 -1.07 -3.10
N PHE A 128 2.25 -1.70 -2.59
CA PHE A 128 2.30 -2.66 -1.47
C PHE A 128 2.85 -2.11 -0.14
N MET A 129 3.01 -0.78 0.00
CA MET A 129 3.76 -0.21 1.14
C MET A 129 3.26 -0.70 2.49
N PHE A 130 1.95 -0.80 2.71
CA PHE A 130 1.33 -1.25 3.95
C PHE A 130 0.51 -2.54 3.78
N SER A 131 0.65 -3.22 2.64
CA SER A 131 -0.11 -4.43 2.35
C SER A 131 0.14 -5.50 3.42
N GLY A 132 -0.94 -6.07 3.97
CA GLY A 132 -0.83 -7.10 5.00
C GLY A 132 -0.38 -6.59 6.37
N CYS A 133 -0.48 -5.30 6.67
CA CYS A 133 -0.37 -4.79 8.03
C CYS A 133 -1.67 -5.06 8.79
N ASN A 134 -1.89 -6.32 9.16
CA ASN A 134 -3.18 -6.84 9.58
C ASN A 134 -3.73 -6.21 10.87
N TYR A 135 -2.85 -5.80 11.78
CA TYR A 135 -3.20 -5.24 13.09
C TYR A 135 -2.95 -3.74 13.20
N LEU A 136 -2.63 -3.06 12.10
CA LEU A 136 -2.45 -1.62 12.08
C LEU A 136 -3.81 -0.91 12.23
N ASN A 137 -4.08 -0.36 13.42
CA ASN A 137 -5.39 0.17 13.77
C ASN A 137 -5.63 1.59 13.24
N SER A 138 -4.57 2.36 13.10
CA SER A 138 -4.59 3.73 12.56
C SER A 138 -3.29 4.02 11.83
N LEU A 139 -3.35 4.91 10.87
CA LEU A 139 -2.21 5.31 10.07
C LEU A 139 -2.33 6.80 9.76
N ASP A 140 -1.41 7.59 10.31
CA ASP A 140 -1.30 9.03 9.99
C ASP A 140 -0.37 9.20 8.78
N LEU A 141 -0.94 9.69 7.69
CA LEU A 141 -0.24 9.96 6.43
C LEU A 141 -0.19 11.47 6.12
N SER A 142 -0.47 12.33 7.08
CA SER A 142 -0.55 13.79 6.89
C SER A 142 0.78 14.41 6.41
N SER A 143 1.92 13.75 6.68
CA SER A 143 3.25 14.16 6.19
C SER A 143 3.52 13.78 4.72
N PHE A 144 2.68 12.90 4.11
CA PHE A 144 3.00 12.34 2.80
C PHE A 144 2.74 13.36 1.68
N ASP A 145 3.75 13.62 0.87
CA ASP A 145 3.64 14.23 -0.45
C ASP A 145 3.66 13.12 -1.51
N THR A 146 2.53 12.92 -2.19
CA THR A 146 2.40 11.87 -3.21
C THR A 146 2.45 12.40 -4.65
N SER A 147 2.80 13.68 -4.83
CA SER A 147 2.75 14.36 -6.11
C SER A 147 3.61 13.73 -7.22
N LYS A 148 4.66 12.96 -6.86
CA LYS A 148 5.50 12.24 -7.82
C LYS A 148 5.16 10.76 -7.95
N VAL A 149 4.23 10.24 -7.14
CA VAL A 149 3.92 8.80 -7.10
C VAL A 149 3.19 8.37 -8.38
N ARG A 150 3.67 7.29 -8.99
CA ARG A 150 3.11 6.68 -10.20
C ARG A 150 2.41 5.35 -9.94
N ASN A 151 2.79 4.66 -8.86
CA ASN A 151 2.26 3.35 -8.50
C ASN A 151 1.80 3.34 -7.05
N MET A 152 0.50 3.06 -6.83
CA MET A 152 -0.15 2.85 -5.54
C MET A 152 -0.84 1.49 -5.47
N SER A 153 -0.42 0.52 -6.31
CA SER A 153 -1.01 -0.82 -6.32
C SER A 153 -0.89 -1.48 -4.95
N CYS A 154 -1.97 -2.13 -4.50
CA CYS A 154 -2.01 -2.87 -3.23
C CYS A 154 -1.59 -2.09 -1.98
N MET A 155 -1.54 -0.74 -2.03
CA MET A 155 -0.89 0.07 -0.97
C MET A 155 -1.46 -0.23 0.43
N PHE A 156 -2.77 -0.47 0.55
CA PHE A 156 -3.46 -0.76 1.81
C PHE A 156 -4.16 -2.13 1.81
N SER A 157 -3.84 -3.00 0.86
CA SER A 157 -4.50 -4.30 0.78
C SER A 157 -4.28 -5.13 2.05
N HIS A 158 -5.32 -5.89 2.48
CA HIS A 158 -5.29 -6.70 3.71
C HIS A 158 -5.02 -5.91 5.00
N CYS A 159 -5.29 -4.62 5.04
CA CYS A 159 -5.28 -3.84 6.28
C CYS A 159 -6.59 -4.10 7.04
N PHE A 160 -6.72 -5.27 7.65
CA PHE A 160 -7.99 -5.77 8.19
C PHE A 160 -8.56 -4.92 9.33
N THR A 161 -7.73 -4.23 10.10
CA THR A 161 -8.16 -3.48 11.28
C THR A 161 -8.41 -2.01 11.02
N LEU A 162 -7.99 -1.46 9.88
CA LEU A 162 -8.27 -0.08 9.53
C LEU A 162 -9.78 0.15 9.35
N THR A 163 -10.35 1.07 10.13
CA THR A 163 -11.76 1.48 10.05
C THR A 163 -11.97 2.76 9.26
N GLU A 164 -10.96 3.60 9.22
CA GLU A 164 -10.90 4.88 8.50
C GLU A 164 -9.48 5.13 8.01
N LEU A 165 -9.35 5.96 7.01
CA LEU A 165 -8.07 6.35 6.42
C LEU A 165 -8.21 7.76 5.83
N ASP A 166 -7.44 8.71 6.36
CA ASP A 166 -7.39 10.07 5.82
C ASP A 166 -6.37 10.14 4.69
N LEU A 167 -6.87 10.39 3.48
CA LEU A 167 -6.08 10.54 2.26
C LEU A 167 -6.25 11.95 1.66
N SER A 168 -6.73 12.91 2.44
CA SER A 168 -7.08 14.27 1.96
C SER A 168 -5.90 15.05 1.38
N ASN A 169 -4.66 14.69 1.76
CA ASN A 169 -3.44 15.30 1.24
C ASN A 169 -2.84 14.55 0.02
N PHE A 170 -3.45 13.42 -0.43
CA PHE A 170 -2.89 12.66 -1.54
C PHE A 170 -3.12 13.37 -2.88
N ASP A 171 -2.05 13.69 -3.59
CA ASP A 171 -2.09 14.04 -5.02
C ASP A 171 -1.88 12.79 -5.86
N THR A 172 -2.93 12.36 -6.55
CA THR A 172 -2.90 11.16 -7.40
C THR A 172 -2.78 11.49 -8.90
N SER A 173 -2.50 12.74 -9.25
CA SER A 173 -2.50 13.22 -10.64
C SER A 173 -1.48 12.50 -11.54
N ASN A 174 -0.41 11.97 -10.97
CA ASN A 174 0.62 11.21 -11.70
C ASN A 174 0.44 9.68 -11.59
N VAL A 175 -0.55 9.19 -10.82
CA VAL A 175 -0.75 7.76 -10.60
C VAL A 175 -1.34 7.10 -11.85
N THR A 176 -0.74 5.99 -12.25
CA THR A 176 -1.18 5.19 -13.41
C THR A 176 -1.75 3.84 -13.02
N ASN A 177 -1.44 3.35 -11.82
CA ASN A 177 -1.88 2.06 -11.31
C ASN A 177 -2.41 2.17 -9.88
N MET A 178 -3.69 1.77 -9.68
CA MET A 178 -4.39 1.68 -8.39
C MET A 178 -5.00 0.30 -8.17
N ASP A 179 -4.50 -0.74 -8.87
CA ASP A 179 -5.03 -2.08 -8.71
C ASP A 179 -4.87 -2.59 -7.28
N TYR A 180 -5.89 -3.27 -6.76
CA TYR A 180 -5.89 -3.85 -5.41
C TYR A 180 -5.68 -2.86 -4.25
N MET A 181 -5.78 -1.53 -4.47
CA MET A 181 -5.34 -0.53 -3.48
C MET A 181 -5.96 -0.72 -2.10
N PHE A 182 -7.24 -1.10 -2.02
CA PHE A 182 -7.97 -1.36 -0.78
C PHE A 182 -8.52 -2.80 -0.70
N TRP A 183 -7.90 -3.73 -1.40
CA TRP A 183 -8.29 -5.13 -1.44
C TRP A 183 -8.35 -5.74 -0.03
N GLU A 184 -9.51 -6.34 0.33
CA GLU A 184 -9.73 -6.93 1.65
C GLU A 184 -9.53 -5.97 2.85
N CYS A 185 -9.82 -4.68 2.69
CA CYS A 185 -9.96 -3.77 3.83
C CYS A 185 -11.30 -4.04 4.54
N THR A 186 -11.36 -5.16 5.26
CA THR A 186 -12.64 -5.73 5.73
C THR A 186 -13.38 -4.88 6.77
N ASN A 187 -12.70 -4.03 7.52
CA ASN A 187 -13.29 -3.14 8.52
C ASN A 187 -13.44 -1.69 8.06
N LEU A 188 -13.01 -1.36 6.85
CA LEU A 188 -13.12 0.00 6.34
C LEU A 188 -14.58 0.38 6.12
N ASN A 189 -15.06 1.39 6.87
CA ASN A 189 -16.46 1.82 6.87
C ASN A 189 -16.69 3.02 5.95
N THR A 190 -15.74 3.96 5.97
CA THR A 190 -15.77 5.20 5.20
C THR A 190 -14.43 5.42 4.52
N LEU A 191 -14.49 6.00 3.33
CA LEU A 191 -13.30 6.35 2.56
C LEU A 191 -13.62 7.59 1.74
N ASP A 192 -12.94 8.69 2.02
CA ASP A 192 -13.04 9.91 1.24
C ASP A 192 -11.95 9.93 0.16
N LEU A 193 -12.40 9.93 -1.09
CA LEU A 193 -11.54 9.97 -2.28
C LEU A 193 -11.81 11.22 -3.11
N SER A 194 -12.41 12.26 -2.50
CA SER A 194 -12.87 13.47 -3.21
C SER A 194 -11.73 14.28 -3.84
N ASN A 195 -10.49 14.10 -3.34
CA ASN A 195 -9.29 14.75 -3.90
C ASN A 195 -8.56 13.90 -4.97
N PHE A 196 -9.01 12.64 -5.21
CA PHE A 196 -8.31 11.78 -6.16
C PHE A 196 -8.52 12.24 -7.61
N ASN A 197 -7.43 12.44 -8.33
CA ASN A 197 -7.39 12.64 -9.77
C ASN A 197 -6.98 11.33 -10.44
N THR A 198 -7.93 10.66 -11.10
CA THR A 198 -7.68 9.36 -11.73
C THR A 198 -7.51 9.44 -13.25
N SER A 199 -7.36 10.64 -13.81
CA SER A 199 -7.29 10.87 -15.26
C SER A 199 -6.13 10.16 -15.97
N ASN A 200 -5.11 9.70 -15.24
CA ASN A 200 -4.00 8.92 -15.78
C ASN A 200 -4.04 7.43 -15.41
N VAL A 201 -5.02 7.01 -14.60
CA VAL A 201 -5.12 5.62 -14.15
C VAL A 201 -5.60 4.70 -15.28
N THR A 202 -4.93 3.58 -15.45
CA THR A 202 -5.24 2.58 -16.48
C THR A 202 -5.66 1.22 -15.91
N ASP A 203 -5.38 0.94 -14.65
CA ASP A 203 -5.76 -0.30 -13.95
C ASP A 203 -6.36 -0.01 -12.57
N MET A 204 -7.61 -0.48 -12.36
CA MET A 204 -8.37 -0.41 -11.11
C MET A 204 -8.94 -1.78 -10.72
N LYS A 205 -8.36 -2.89 -11.26
CA LYS A 205 -8.86 -4.23 -10.93
C LYS A 205 -8.75 -4.47 -9.42
N TYR A 206 -9.77 -5.11 -8.85
CA TYR A 206 -9.83 -5.50 -7.43
C TYR A 206 -9.71 -4.32 -6.43
N MET A 207 -9.83 -3.05 -6.88
CA MET A 207 -9.51 -1.88 -6.05
C MET A 207 -10.24 -1.88 -4.71
N PHE A 208 -11.50 -2.32 -4.66
CA PHE A 208 -12.34 -2.42 -3.46
C PHE A 208 -12.87 -3.85 -3.24
N TRP A 209 -12.20 -4.85 -3.79
CA TRP A 209 -12.63 -6.23 -3.65
C TRP A 209 -12.67 -6.64 -2.18
N GLU A 210 -13.79 -7.27 -1.78
CA GLU A 210 -14.03 -7.71 -0.40
C GLU A 210 -13.84 -6.60 0.67
N CYS A 211 -14.43 -5.42 0.41
CA CYS A 211 -14.65 -4.37 1.39
C CYS A 211 -16.12 -4.43 1.89
N PRO A 212 -16.51 -5.41 2.72
CA PRO A 212 -17.89 -5.72 3.01
C PRO A 212 -18.60 -4.66 3.86
N ASN A 213 -17.86 -3.78 4.54
CA ASN A 213 -18.40 -2.73 5.40
C ASN A 213 -18.56 -1.38 4.71
N LEU A 214 -18.00 -1.18 3.52
CA LEU A 214 -18.23 0.03 2.73
C LEU A 214 -19.70 0.10 2.30
N ASN A 215 -20.38 1.17 2.69
CA ASN A 215 -21.81 1.38 2.36
C ASN A 215 -21.99 2.29 1.15
N THR A 216 -21.26 3.38 1.10
CA THR A 216 -21.29 4.36 0.00
C THR A 216 -19.87 4.70 -0.41
N LEU A 217 -19.61 4.74 -1.71
CA LEU A 217 -18.39 5.28 -2.29
C LEU A 217 -18.74 6.50 -3.13
N ASP A 218 -18.04 7.60 -2.91
CA ASP A 218 -18.14 8.78 -3.76
C ASP A 218 -16.95 8.81 -4.74
N LEU A 219 -17.24 8.46 -5.99
CA LEU A 219 -16.28 8.47 -7.09
C LEU A 219 -16.61 9.59 -8.09
N SER A 220 -17.29 10.65 -7.64
CA SER A 220 -17.74 11.75 -8.53
C SER A 220 -16.59 12.46 -9.23
N ASN A 221 -15.39 12.45 -8.65
CA ASN A 221 -14.17 13.02 -9.24
C ASN A 221 -13.35 12.03 -10.06
N PHE A 222 -13.76 10.75 -10.12
CA PHE A 222 -13.01 9.76 -10.88
C PHE A 222 -13.24 9.92 -12.38
N ASP A 223 -12.17 10.08 -13.13
CA ASP A 223 -12.17 9.90 -14.58
C ASP A 223 -11.73 8.46 -14.90
N THR A 224 -12.68 7.62 -15.26
CA THR A 224 -12.43 6.22 -15.62
C THR A 224 -12.31 5.99 -17.12
N SER A 225 -12.33 7.04 -17.92
CA SER A 225 -12.33 6.96 -19.39
C SER A 225 -11.10 6.29 -20.00
N LYS A 226 -9.96 6.29 -19.30
CA LYS A 226 -8.73 5.62 -19.71
C LYS A 226 -8.52 4.24 -19.06
N VAL A 227 -9.35 3.86 -18.10
CA VAL A 227 -9.20 2.60 -17.38
C VAL A 227 -9.49 1.42 -18.30
N LYS A 228 -8.53 0.51 -18.43
CA LYS A 228 -8.60 -0.69 -19.27
C LYS A 228 -9.08 -1.92 -18.53
N ASN A 229 -8.87 -1.95 -17.22
CA ASN A 229 -9.14 -3.11 -16.40
C ASN A 229 -9.86 -2.72 -15.10
N MET A 230 -11.08 -3.19 -14.95
CA MET A 230 -11.96 -3.03 -13.79
C MET A 230 -12.47 -4.41 -13.30
N ASN A 231 -11.72 -5.50 -13.59
CA ASN A 231 -12.10 -6.82 -13.10
C ASN A 231 -12.29 -6.77 -11.58
N GLU A 232 -13.45 -7.26 -11.13
CA GLU A 232 -13.76 -7.47 -9.72
C GLU A 232 -13.61 -6.20 -8.83
N MET A 233 -13.69 -5.00 -9.43
CA MET A 233 -13.41 -3.73 -8.76
C MET A 233 -14.20 -3.55 -7.46
N PHE A 234 -15.48 -3.98 -7.42
CA PHE A 234 -16.36 -3.89 -6.26
C PHE A 234 -16.87 -5.27 -5.81
N ASN A 235 -16.31 -6.36 -6.33
CA ASN A 235 -16.79 -7.69 -6.03
C ASN A 235 -16.73 -7.98 -4.52
N TYR A 236 -17.74 -8.65 -3.96
CA TYR A 236 -17.91 -8.92 -2.51
C TYR A 236 -18.07 -7.67 -1.62
N CYS A 237 -18.37 -6.47 -2.16
CA CYS A 237 -18.79 -5.32 -1.36
C CYS A 237 -20.24 -5.49 -0.87
N ARG A 238 -20.42 -6.33 0.13
CA ARG A 238 -21.76 -6.83 0.54
C ARG A 238 -22.69 -5.77 1.14
N SER A 239 -22.14 -4.68 1.67
CA SER A 239 -22.91 -3.56 2.23
C SER A 239 -23.05 -2.38 1.28
N LEU A 240 -22.36 -2.39 0.15
CA LEU A 240 -22.35 -1.29 -0.80
C LEU A 240 -23.74 -1.08 -1.40
N THR A 241 -24.33 0.09 -1.18
CA THR A 241 -25.65 0.49 -1.70
C THR A 241 -25.53 1.47 -2.85
N THR A 242 -24.52 2.36 -2.80
CA THR A 242 -24.37 3.49 -3.71
C THR A 242 -22.92 3.71 -4.08
N VAL A 243 -22.68 3.82 -5.39
CA VAL A 243 -21.46 4.39 -5.95
C VAL A 243 -21.86 5.70 -6.65
N LYS A 244 -21.48 6.84 -6.08
CA LYS A 244 -21.72 8.14 -6.70
C LYS A 244 -20.69 8.40 -7.79
N GLY A 245 -21.07 9.21 -8.78
CA GLY A 245 -20.26 9.49 -9.95
C GLY A 245 -20.61 8.56 -11.11
N ILE A 246 -19.86 8.69 -12.19
CA ILE A 246 -20.09 7.94 -13.43
C ILE A 246 -18.89 7.07 -13.75
N VAL A 247 -19.08 5.77 -13.85
CA VAL A 247 -18.07 4.84 -14.35
C VAL A 247 -18.12 4.83 -15.88
N ASP A 248 -17.19 5.52 -16.52
CA ASP A 248 -17.07 5.51 -17.98
C ASP A 248 -16.24 4.30 -18.44
N MET A 249 -16.87 3.40 -19.17
CA MET A 249 -16.27 2.16 -19.66
C MET A 249 -15.71 2.28 -21.09
N LYS A 250 -15.56 3.50 -21.62
CA LYS A 250 -15.12 3.75 -23.01
C LYS A 250 -13.86 2.98 -23.40
N SER A 251 -12.87 2.87 -22.51
CA SER A 251 -11.61 2.18 -22.76
C SER A 251 -11.53 0.80 -22.09
N CYS A 252 -12.54 0.43 -21.30
CA CYS A 252 -12.51 -0.76 -20.47
C CYS A 252 -12.70 -2.04 -21.31
N ILE A 253 -11.73 -2.94 -21.23
CA ILE A 253 -11.75 -4.23 -21.95
C ILE A 253 -11.82 -5.42 -20.98
N LYS A 254 -11.58 -5.21 -19.68
CA LYS A 254 -11.63 -6.22 -18.63
C LYS A 254 -12.51 -5.71 -17.50
N TYR A 255 -13.67 -6.35 -17.28
CA TYR A 255 -14.67 -5.97 -16.27
C TYR A 255 -15.41 -7.19 -15.69
N LYS A 256 -14.76 -8.37 -15.74
CA LYS A 256 -15.35 -9.61 -15.25
C LYS A 256 -15.62 -9.50 -13.75
N TYR A 257 -16.85 -9.86 -13.33
CA TYR A 257 -17.30 -9.83 -11.94
C TYR A 257 -17.17 -8.46 -11.24
N MET A 258 -17.20 -7.36 -12.01
CA MET A 258 -16.96 -6.00 -11.51
C MET A 258 -17.83 -5.64 -10.31
N ILE A 259 -19.12 -6.07 -10.31
CA ILE A 259 -20.11 -5.84 -9.24
C ILE A 259 -20.78 -7.12 -8.76
N ASP A 260 -20.14 -8.28 -8.96
CA ASP A 260 -20.68 -9.53 -8.45
C ASP A 260 -20.67 -9.54 -6.91
N LYS A 261 -21.60 -10.29 -6.29
CA LYS A 261 -21.71 -10.36 -4.83
C LYS A 261 -21.91 -9.01 -4.10
N CYS A 262 -22.51 -8.02 -4.78
CA CYS A 262 -22.96 -6.74 -4.21
C CYS A 262 -24.49 -6.71 -4.07
N PRO A 263 -25.08 -7.49 -3.16
CA PRO A 263 -26.54 -7.70 -3.15
C PRO A 263 -27.36 -6.46 -2.78
N LYS A 264 -26.74 -5.46 -2.16
CA LYS A 264 -27.40 -4.22 -1.74
C LYS A 264 -27.18 -3.07 -2.71
N LEU A 265 -26.32 -3.23 -3.73
CA LEU A 265 -26.04 -2.17 -4.68
C LEU A 265 -27.30 -1.88 -5.52
N THR A 266 -27.74 -0.63 -5.53
CA THR A 266 -28.90 -0.16 -6.27
C THR A 266 -28.66 1.15 -7.03
N ASN A 267 -27.52 1.77 -6.80
CA ASN A 267 -27.22 3.07 -7.39
C ASN A 267 -25.77 3.10 -7.91
N LEU A 268 -25.60 2.77 -9.19
CA LEU A 268 -24.35 2.88 -9.95
C LEU A 268 -24.69 3.43 -11.33
N MET A 269 -24.05 4.52 -11.72
CA MET A 269 -24.19 5.08 -13.06
C MET A 269 -23.03 4.64 -13.95
N ILE A 270 -23.38 4.08 -15.12
CA ILE A 270 -22.39 3.58 -16.08
C ILE A 270 -22.56 4.29 -17.40
N LYS A 271 -21.46 4.75 -17.98
CA LYS A 271 -21.39 5.30 -19.33
C LYS A 271 -20.62 4.36 -20.25
N ASN A 272 -21.07 4.27 -21.51
CA ASN A 272 -20.46 3.41 -22.55
C ASN A 272 -20.29 1.93 -22.14
N PRO A 273 -21.29 1.26 -21.52
CA PRO A 273 -21.12 -0.14 -21.14
C PRO A 273 -21.02 -1.02 -22.40
N PRO A 274 -20.16 -2.05 -22.38
CA PRO A 274 -20.18 -3.11 -23.40
C PRO A 274 -21.52 -3.83 -23.45
N SER A 275 -21.89 -4.39 -24.61
CA SER A 275 -23.19 -5.07 -24.81
C SER A 275 -23.40 -6.30 -23.91
N ASP A 276 -22.33 -6.93 -23.43
CA ASP A 276 -22.33 -8.09 -22.55
C ASP A 276 -22.02 -7.73 -21.08
N PHE A 277 -22.10 -6.44 -20.71
CA PHE A 277 -21.78 -5.95 -19.36
C PHE A 277 -22.52 -6.74 -18.28
N GLU A 278 -23.84 -6.90 -18.40
CA GLU A 278 -24.66 -7.55 -17.40
C GLU A 278 -24.19 -8.97 -17.07
N SER A 279 -23.90 -9.76 -18.09
CA SER A 279 -23.48 -11.15 -17.93
C SER A 279 -22.04 -11.31 -17.42
N LYS A 280 -21.14 -10.43 -17.85
CA LYS A 280 -19.73 -10.52 -17.47
C LYS A 280 -19.41 -9.83 -16.15
N ALA A 281 -20.05 -8.72 -15.84
CA ALA A 281 -19.80 -7.95 -14.63
C ALA A 281 -20.46 -8.58 -13.38
N GLY A 282 -21.29 -9.62 -13.55
CA GLY A 282 -22.10 -10.19 -12.46
C GLY A 282 -23.22 -9.25 -12.03
N ALA A 283 -23.66 -8.39 -12.95
CA ALA A 283 -24.65 -7.33 -12.69
C ALA A 283 -26.09 -7.82 -12.86
N SER A 284 -27.03 -7.15 -12.17
CA SER A 284 -28.44 -7.17 -12.48
C SER A 284 -28.93 -5.78 -12.89
N LYS A 285 -30.01 -5.69 -13.68
CA LYS A 285 -30.57 -4.40 -14.15
C LYS A 285 -31.01 -3.46 -13.03
N THR A 286 -31.20 -3.98 -11.82
CA THR A 286 -31.56 -3.18 -10.64
C THR A 286 -30.37 -2.51 -9.96
N GLN A 287 -29.15 -2.88 -10.33
CA GLN A 287 -27.94 -2.40 -9.67
C GLN A 287 -27.35 -1.17 -10.34
N TYR A 288 -27.65 -0.92 -11.61
CA TYR A 288 -27.03 0.16 -12.37
C TYR A 288 -28.01 0.85 -13.32
N ALA A 289 -27.66 2.09 -13.69
CA ALA A 289 -28.32 2.86 -14.75
C ALA A 289 -27.30 3.26 -15.82
N ILE A 290 -27.71 3.21 -17.09
CA ILE A 290 -26.88 3.67 -18.20
C ILE A 290 -27.13 5.16 -18.42
N VAL A 291 -26.05 5.94 -18.51
CA VAL A 291 -26.08 7.37 -18.79
C VAL A 291 -25.42 7.66 -20.15
N SER A 292 -25.91 8.69 -20.84
CA SER A 292 -25.45 9.13 -22.17
C SER A 292 -24.13 9.93 -22.08
#